data_37ed58eb6ce34938b84b4ff87cb53dbe
#
_entry.id   37ed58eb6ce34938b84b4ff87cb53dbe
#
_cell.length_a   1.000
_cell.length_b   1.000
_cell.length_c   1.000
_cell.angle_alpha   90.00
_cell.angle_beta   90.00
_cell.angle_gamma   90.00
#
_symmetry.space_group_name_H-M   'P 1'
#
loop_
_entity.id
_entity.type
_entity.pdbx_description
1 polymer ?
#
loop_
_entity_poly.entity_id
_entity_poly.type
_entity_poly.pdbx_seq_one_letter_code
_entity_poly.pdbx_strand_id
1 'polypeptide(L)'
;MISFGKNLNSDQIIKSTVRIINHDINDSLFVGTGFFFSYNPDVSWNARIEAIVTNKHVVNNSKVLKLSFRTDSSTDKDLKGTLRNYDLNNPSNWIFNHPDPDVDLCIIFLKPITDFFLNNHNETLDISYFTKELIPDQTIIDQLSSIEDILMIGYPKGIIDQTKLFPITRKGITSSPYYIDFNNKKDFLTDIFAIGGSSGSPVILYKLNNSYPYLLGVHYAGLDENKINLGLNLKSFRIIETYESFINLKLQDPNQREYLDELKKS
;
A
#
# COMPACT_ATOMS: atom_id res chain seq x y z
N MET A 1 13.75 7.30 -12.39
CA MET A 1 12.79 6.83 -13.43
C MET A 1 11.76 6.00 -12.69
N ILE A 2 10.55 6.53 -12.49
CA ILE A 2 9.46 5.83 -11.79
C ILE A 2 9.06 4.65 -12.67
N SER A 3 9.22 3.42 -12.17
CA SER A 3 8.85 2.22 -12.93
C SER A 3 7.36 1.96 -12.78
N PHE A 4 6.60 2.35 -13.77
CA PHE A 4 5.20 1.94 -13.95
C PHE A 4 5.22 0.72 -14.90
N GLY A 5 5.19 -0.49 -14.37
CA GLY A 5 5.26 -1.65 -15.23
C GLY A 5 4.55 -2.87 -14.65
N LYS A 6 4.08 -3.73 -15.53
CA LYS A 6 3.55 -5.07 -15.20
C LYS A 6 4.58 -5.97 -14.51
N ASN A 7 5.82 -5.48 -14.24
CA ASN A 7 6.97 -6.26 -13.82
C ASN A 7 7.68 -5.59 -12.66
N LEU A 8 7.27 -5.87 -11.44
CA LEU A 8 8.10 -5.54 -10.27
C LEU A 8 9.10 -6.68 -10.03
N ASN A 9 10.40 -6.40 -10.14
CA ASN A 9 11.42 -7.31 -9.66
C ASN A 9 11.59 -7.19 -8.14
N SER A 10 12.39 -8.07 -7.53
CA SER A 10 12.61 -8.08 -6.08
C SER A 10 13.10 -6.74 -5.52
N ASP A 11 13.99 -6.04 -6.25
CA ASP A 11 14.55 -4.75 -5.82
C ASP A 11 13.51 -3.62 -5.86
N GLN A 12 12.56 -3.71 -6.79
CA GLN A 12 11.43 -2.79 -6.86
C GLN A 12 10.38 -3.08 -5.78
N ILE A 13 10.14 -4.34 -5.49
CA ILE A 13 9.19 -4.76 -4.44
C ILE A 13 9.62 -4.24 -3.07
N ILE A 14 10.90 -4.29 -2.71
CA ILE A 14 11.37 -3.75 -1.42
C ILE A 14 11.31 -2.22 -1.34
N LYS A 15 11.19 -1.53 -2.48
CA LYS A 15 10.98 -0.08 -2.56
C LYS A 15 9.49 0.30 -2.59
N SER A 16 8.59 -0.67 -2.57
CA SER A 16 7.16 -0.41 -2.69
C SER A 16 6.46 -0.17 -1.34
N THR A 17 7.17 -0.22 -0.23
CA THR A 17 6.58 -0.09 1.11
C THR A 17 7.16 1.09 1.89
N VAL A 18 6.40 1.57 2.86
CA VAL A 18 6.78 2.63 3.78
C VAL A 18 6.37 2.27 5.21
N ARG A 19 7.25 2.59 6.17
CA ARG A 19 6.92 2.51 7.60
C ARG A 19 6.06 3.71 7.98
N ILE A 20 4.95 3.45 8.64
CA ILE A 20 4.05 4.46 9.19
C ILE A 20 4.20 4.46 10.71
N ILE A 21 4.55 5.60 11.29
CA ILE A 21 4.50 5.83 12.73
C ILE A 21 3.38 6.82 12.98
N ASN A 22 2.31 6.37 13.62
CA ASN A 22 1.16 7.19 13.97
C ASN A 22 1.35 7.75 15.39
N HIS A 23 1.43 9.06 15.49
CA HIS A 23 1.24 9.80 16.74
C HIS A 23 -0.24 10.19 16.82
N ASP A 24 -0.98 9.55 17.69
CA ASP A 24 -2.40 9.80 17.84
C ASP A 24 -2.68 11.05 18.70
N ILE A 25 -3.96 11.42 18.78
CA ILE A 25 -4.42 12.56 19.57
C ILE A 25 -4.24 12.39 21.08
N ASN A 26 -3.98 11.16 21.57
CA ASN A 26 -3.73 10.82 22.96
C ASN A 26 -2.23 10.65 23.25
N ASP A 27 -1.35 11.11 22.35
CA ASP A 27 0.11 10.97 22.40
C ASP A 27 0.61 9.51 22.42
N SER A 28 -0.23 8.56 22.00
CA SER A 28 0.18 7.16 21.81
C SER A 28 0.90 6.98 20.49
N LEU A 29 1.81 6.00 20.45
CA LEU A 29 2.59 5.64 19.27
C LEU A 29 2.17 4.28 18.74
N PHE A 30 1.77 4.24 17.49
CA PHE A 30 1.47 3.01 16.77
C PHE A 30 2.37 2.90 15.54
N VAL A 31 2.78 1.69 15.22
CA VAL A 31 3.57 1.42 14.04
C VAL A 31 2.78 0.50 13.11
N GLY A 32 2.79 0.83 11.84
CA GLY A 32 2.22 0.03 10.77
C GLY A 32 3.05 0.08 9.50
N THR A 33 2.55 -0.59 8.52
CA THR A 33 3.09 -0.63 7.17
C THR A 33 2.11 0.03 6.21
N GLY A 34 2.62 0.71 5.20
CA GLY A 34 1.88 1.09 4.00
C GLY A 34 2.65 0.64 2.77
N PHE A 35 2.00 0.62 1.64
CA PHE A 35 2.66 0.39 0.35
C PHE A 35 2.13 1.33 -0.72
N PHE A 36 2.99 1.62 -1.68
CA PHE A 36 2.67 2.56 -2.75
C PHE A 36 1.85 1.90 -3.83
N PHE A 37 0.74 2.54 -4.17
CA PHE A 37 -0.16 2.11 -5.24
C PHE A 37 -0.45 3.27 -6.19
N SER A 38 -0.36 3.01 -7.49
CA SER A 38 -0.68 3.97 -8.53
C SER A 38 -1.89 3.45 -9.32
N TYR A 39 -2.98 4.20 -9.26
CA TYR A 39 -4.24 3.85 -9.90
C TYR A 39 -4.49 4.75 -11.11
N ASN A 40 -4.71 4.12 -12.26
CA ASN A 40 -5.24 4.76 -13.44
C ASN A 40 -6.63 4.20 -13.71
N PRO A 41 -7.71 5.00 -13.57
CA PRO A 41 -9.07 4.50 -13.74
C PRO A 41 -9.40 4.10 -15.19
N ASP A 42 -8.80 4.77 -16.17
CA ASP A 42 -8.97 4.51 -17.59
C ASP A 42 -7.68 4.87 -18.34
N VAL A 43 -7.38 4.12 -19.41
CA VAL A 43 -6.23 4.39 -20.29
C VAL A 43 -6.29 5.77 -20.95
N SER A 44 -7.49 6.36 -21.06
CA SER A 44 -7.69 7.71 -21.55
C SER A 44 -7.30 8.82 -20.57
N TRP A 45 -7.08 8.47 -19.28
CA TRP A 45 -6.61 9.43 -18.29
C TRP A 45 -5.08 9.56 -18.37
N ASN A 46 -4.62 10.76 -18.62
CA ASN A 46 -3.18 11.05 -18.60
C ASN A 46 -2.61 11.14 -17.19
N ALA A 47 -3.46 11.24 -16.17
CA ALA A 47 -3.07 11.33 -14.78
C ALA A 47 -3.35 10.04 -13.99
N ARG A 48 -2.54 9.84 -12.96
CA ARG A 48 -2.65 8.72 -12.04
C ARG A 48 -2.94 9.22 -10.63
N ILE A 49 -3.68 8.44 -9.87
CA ILE A 49 -3.90 8.71 -8.45
C ILE A 49 -2.91 7.86 -7.66
N GLU A 50 -1.91 8.51 -7.11
CA GLU A 50 -0.85 7.86 -6.33
C GLU A 50 -1.13 8.00 -4.85
N ALA A 51 -1.09 6.89 -4.12
CA ALA A 51 -1.33 6.88 -2.70
C ALA A 51 -0.55 5.77 -1.98
N ILE A 52 -0.47 5.89 -0.67
CA ILE A 52 -0.07 4.81 0.24
C ILE A 52 -1.34 4.07 0.64
N VAL A 53 -1.39 2.77 0.39
CA VAL A 53 -2.44 1.86 0.87
C VAL A 53 -2.05 1.35 2.25
N THR A 54 -2.98 1.38 3.21
CA THR A 54 -2.78 0.84 4.56
C THR A 54 -4.12 0.52 5.22
N ASN A 55 -4.11 0.08 6.49
CA ASN A 55 -5.33 -0.15 7.25
C ASN A 55 -5.83 1.12 7.94
N LYS A 56 -7.16 1.23 8.11
CA LYS A 56 -7.79 2.33 8.85
C LYS A 56 -7.23 2.42 10.28
N HIS A 57 -7.09 1.28 10.99
CA HIS A 57 -6.62 1.27 12.37
C HIS A 57 -5.16 1.75 12.50
N VAL A 58 -4.33 1.62 11.48
CA VAL A 58 -2.94 2.12 11.48
C VAL A 58 -2.89 3.64 11.56
N VAL A 59 -3.87 4.32 10.96
CA VAL A 59 -3.91 5.79 10.86
C VAL A 59 -5.05 6.41 11.65
N ASN A 60 -5.76 5.61 12.44
CA ASN A 60 -6.89 6.10 13.22
C ASN A 60 -6.45 7.12 14.27
N ASN A 61 -7.28 8.16 14.48
CA ASN A 61 -7.05 9.22 15.45
C ASN A 61 -5.68 9.91 15.31
N SER A 62 -5.09 9.92 14.13
CA SER A 62 -3.78 10.52 13.90
C SER A 62 -3.77 12.02 14.07
N LYS A 63 -2.83 12.51 14.88
CA LYS A 63 -2.41 13.93 14.93
C LYS A 63 -1.32 14.18 13.90
N VAL A 64 -0.34 13.25 13.83
CA VAL A 64 0.78 13.29 12.90
C VAL A 64 1.10 11.87 12.44
N LEU A 65 1.29 11.67 11.14
CA LEU A 65 1.92 10.46 10.59
C LEU A 65 3.36 10.78 10.24
N LYS A 66 4.31 10.08 10.87
CA LYS A 66 5.73 10.16 10.51
C LYS A 66 6.06 9.09 9.50
N LEU A 67 6.54 9.52 8.35
CA LEU A 67 6.89 8.69 7.22
C LEU A 67 8.38 8.88 6.89
N SER A 68 9.05 7.80 6.49
CA SER A 68 10.47 7.87 6.12
C SER A 68 10.63 7.38 4.69
N PHE A 69 11.27 8.18 3.86
CA PHE A 69 11.45 7.91 2.43
C PHE A 69 12.91 7.89 2.04
N ARG A 70 13.19 7.20 0.97
CA ARG A 70 14.40 7.41 0.18
C ARG A 70 14.06 8.37 -0.95
N THR A 71 14.97 9.29 -1.21
CA THR A 71 14.83 10.29 -2.26
C THR A 71 15.99 10.21 -3.24
N ASP A 72 15.76 10.73 -4.43
CA ASP A 72 16.76 10.87 -5.50
C ASP A 72 16.74 12.33 -5.99
N SER A 73 17.92 12.91 -6.22
CA SER A 73 18.04 14.26 -6.77
C SER A 73 18.33 14.20 -8.26
N SER A 74 17.62 15.00 -9.04
CA SER A 74 17.88 15.16 -10.48
C SER A 74 19.20 15.89 -10.76
N THR A 75 19.66 16.71 -9.81
CA THR A 75 20.84 17.58 -9.97
C THR A 75 22.11 17.03 -9.31
N ASP A 76 21.95 16.16 -8.29
CA ASP A 76 23.04 15.60 -7.54
C ASP A 76 22.91 14.08 -7.41
N LYS A 77 23.69 13.34 -8.18
CA LYS A 77 23.66 11.87 -8.20
C LYS A 77 24.13 11.25 -6.88
N ASP A 78 24.92 11.99 -6.09
CA ASP A 78 25.41 11.53 -4.79
C ASP A 78 24.28 11.52 -3.73
N LEU A 79 23.20 12.26 -3.96
CA LEU A 79 22.00 12.24 -3.11
C LEU A 79 21.04 11.09 -3.40
N LYS A 80 21.36 10.23 -4.36
CA LYS A 80 20.55 9.04 -4.67
C LYS A 80 20.41 8.13 -3.45
N GLY A 81 19.14 7.86 -3.10
CA GLY A 81 18.83 7.06 -1.91
C GLY A 81 19.07 7.79 -0.59
N THR A 82 19.09 9.11 -0.60
CA THR A 82 19.14 9.92 0.63
C THR A 82 17.90 9.65 1.47
N LEU A 83 18.09 9.54 2.80
CA LEU A 83 17.01 9.30 3.74
C LEU A 83 16.38 10.61 4.16
N ARG A 84 15.06 10.69 4.05
CA ARG A 84 14.24 11.84 4.42
C ARG A 84 13.07 11.43 5.29
N ASN A 85 12.79 12.24 6.29
CA ASN A 85 11.59 12.11 7.11
C ASN A 85 10.56 13.17 6.69
N TYR A 86 9.30 12.80 6.74
CA TYR A 86 8.18 13.69 6.48
C TYR A 86 7.11 13.52 7.56
N ASP A 87 6.71 14.62 8.17
CA ASP A 87 5.65 14.66 9.17
C ASP A 87 4.36 15.16 8.49
N LEU A 88 3.45 14.24 8.19
CA LEU A 88 2.14 14.56 7.65
C LEU A 88 1.24 15.02 8.80
N ASN A 89 1.09 16.34 8.95
CA ASN A 89 0.25 16.95 9.96
C ASN A 89 -1.22 16.96 9.50
N ASN A 90 -2.15 16.79 10.45
CA ASN A 90 -3.59 16.71 10.18
C ASN A 90 -3.90 15.73 9.03
N PRO A 91 -3.48 14.47 9.14
CA PRO A 91 -3.51 13.52 8.03
C PRO A 91 -4.92 13.20 7.54
N SER A 92 -5.96 13.47 8.34
CA SER A 92 -7.37 13.28 7.94
C SER A 92 -7.75 13.98 6.63
N ASN A 93 -7.08 15.08 6.29
CA ASN A 93 -7.32 15.80 5.03
C ASN A 93 -6.81 15.04 3.79
N TRP A 94 -5.94 14.05 4.00
CA TRP A 94 -5.25 13.30 2.95
C TRP A 94 -5.56 11.82 2.95
N ILE A 95 -6.42 11.38 3.90
CA ILE A 95 -6.84 9.99 4.03
C ILE A 95 -8.23 9.83 3.42
N PHE A 96 -8.39 8.79 2.62
CA PHE A 96 -9.70 8.34 2.15
C PHE A 96 -9.91 6.88 2.58
N ASN A 97 -10.96 6.67 3.37
CA ASN A 97 -11.33 5.35 3.87
C ASN A 97 -12.12 4.56 2.84
N HIS A 98 -11.96 3.24 2.84
CA HIS A 98 -12.88 2.35 2.11
C HIS A 98 -14.34 2.65 2.53
N PRO A 99 -15.29 2.70 1.57
CA PRO A 99 -16.67 3.12 1.83
C PRO A 99 -17.42 2.18 2.79
N ASP A 100 -17.11 0.89 2.75
CA ASP A 100 -17.63 -0.08 3.70
C ASP A 100 -16.89 0.09 5.05
N PRO A 101 -17.60 0.40 6.16
CA PRO A 101 -16.99 0.60 7.47
C PRO A 101 -16.31 -0.66 8.01
N ASP A 102 -16.78 -1.86 7.62
CA ASP A 102 -16.25 -3.14 8.08
C ASP A 102 -14.96 -3.55 7.36
N VAL A 103 -14.61 -2.87 6.28
CA VAL A 103 -13.36 -3.08 5.54
C VAL A 103 -12.29 -2.16 6.11
N ASP A 104 -11.31 -2.73 6.79
CA ASP A 104 -10.20 -2.03 7.43
C ASP A 104 -9.12 -1.62 6.41
N LEU A 105 -9.48 -0.74 5.49
CA LEU A 105 -8.62 -0.26 4.41
C LEU A 105 -8.79 1.24 4.19
N CYS A 106 -7.69 1.93 3.93
CA CYS A 106 -7.68 3.32 3.50
C CYS A 106 -6.51 3.61 2.56
N ILE A 107 -6.57 4.76 1.91
CA ILE A 107 -5.47 5.32 1.12
C ILE A 107 -5.07 6.68 1.69
N ILE A 108 -3.76 6.99 1.63
CA ILE A 108 -3.18 8.29 1.97
C ILE A 108 -2.61 8.87 0.69
N PHE A 109 -3.12 10.00 0.22
CA PHE A 109 -2.66 10.61 -1.04
C PHE A 109 -1.20 11.05 -0.93
N LEU A 110 -0.39 10.70 -1.94
CA LEU A 110 1.03 11.02 -1.99
C LEU A 110 1.35 12.45 -2.43
N LYS A 111 0.43 13.10 -3.13
CA LYS A 111 0.68 14.43 -3.72
C LYS A 111 1.27 15.46 -2.75
N PRO A 112 0.77 15.66 -1.51
CA PRO A 112 1.37 16.63 -0.60
C PRO A 112 2.82 16.30 -0.24
N ILE A 113 3.17 15.02 -0.21
CA ILE A 113 4.50 14.53 0.13
C ILE A 113 5.44 14.72 -1.05
N THR A 114 5.02 14.31 -2.25
CA THR A 114 5.82 14.47 -3.48
C THR A 114 6.06 15.94 -3.81
N ASP A 115 5.03 16.79 -3.69
CA ASP A 115 5.15 18.23 -3.91
C ASP A 115 6.11 18.86 -2.89
N PHE A 116 6.07 18.43 -1.63
CA PHE A 116 6.99 18.93 -0.61
C PHE A 116 8.45 18.65 -0.97
N PHE A 117 8.80 17.41 -1.32
CA PHE A 117 10.17 17.06 -1.65
C PHE A 117 10.64 17.72 -2.95
N LEU A 118 9.77 17.79 -3.96
CA LEU A 118 10.10 18.44 -5.22
C LEU A 118 10.34 19.95 -5.04
N ASN A 119 9.41 20.64 -4.38
CA ASN A 119 9.45 22.10 -4.29
C ASN A 119 10.48 22.63 -3.29
N ASN A 120 10.74 21.90 -2.19
CA ASN A 120 11.65 22.36 -1.14
C ASN A 120 13.06 21.81 -1.25
N HIS A 121 13.24 20.66 -1.90
CA HIS A 121 14.52 19.97 -1.96
C HIS A 121 15.00 19.65 -3.38
N ASN A 122 14.14 19.85 -4.39
CA ASN A 122 14.38 19.39 -5.76
C ASN A 122 14.70 17.88 -5.83
N GLU A 123 14.02 17.12 -4.99
CA GLU A 123 14.17 15.67 -4.86
C GLU A 123 12.87 14.97 -5.23
N THR A 124 12.98 13.75 -5.77
CA THR A 124 11.86 12.84 -6.02
C THR A 124 11.94 11.63 -5.09
N LEU A 125 10.82 10.97 -4.85
CA LEU A 125 10.82 9.74 -4.06
C LEU A 125 11.41 8.58 -4.86
N ASP A 126 12.36 7.84 -4.27
CA ASP A 126 12.90 6.58 -4.84
C ASP A 126 12.02 5.41 -4.41
N ILE A 127 10.84 5.30 -5.03
CA ILE A 127 9.80 4.33 -4.71
C ILE A 127 9.34 3.57 -5.94
N SER A 128 8.67 2.45 -5.72
CA SER A 128 8.00 1.64 -6.75
C SER A 128 6.54 1.44 -6.38
N TYR A 129 5.67 1.40 -7.38
CA TYR A 129 4.24 1.28 -7.18
C TYR A 129 3.72 -0.09 -7.58
N PHE A 130 2.81 -0.65 -6.76
CA PHE A 130 1.84 -1.60 -7.26
C PHE A 130 0.83 -0.89 -8.13
N THR A 131 0.28 -1.61 -9.09
CA THR A 131 -0.74 -1.08 -10.00
C THR A 131 -1.89 -2.08 -10.15
N LYS A 132 -2.98 -1.66 -10.79
CA LYS A 132 -4.16 -2.51 -11.03
C LYS A 132 -3.81 -3.82 -11.77
N GLU A 133 -2.84 -3.78 -12.67
CA GLU A 133 -2.40 -4.93 -13.47
C GLU A 133 -1.73 -6.02 -12.64
N LEU A 134 -1.29 -5.69 -11.41
CA LEU A 134 -0.72 -6.65 -10.47
C LEU A 134 -1.77 -7.26 -9.53
N ILE A 135 -3.01 -6.81 -9.58
CA ILE A 135 -4.12 -7.45 -8.89
C ILE A 135 -4.59 -8.64 -9.75
N PRO A 136 -4.68 -9.87 -9.21
CA PRO A 136 -5.10 -11.02 -9.99
C PRO A 136 -6.54 -10.85 -10.48
N ASP A 137 -6.72 -10.97 -11.79
CA ASP A 137 -8.03 -11.10 -12.42
C ASP A 137 -8.56 -12.55 -12.31
N GLN A 138 -9.76 -12.79 -12.78
CA GLN A 138 -10.37 -14.12 -12.68
C GLN A 138 -9.52 -15.20 -13.40
N THR A 139 -8.87 -14.85 -14.50
CA THR A 139 -8.01 -15.79 -15.24
C THR A 139 -6.82 -16.25 -14.40
N ILE A 140 -6.25 -15.35 -13.61
CA ILE A 140 -5.15 -15.68 -12.68
C ILE A 140 -5.69 -16.43 -11.47
N ILE A 141 -6.84 -15.99 -10.92
CA ILE A 141 -7.47 -16.66 -9.77
C ILE A 141 -7.79 -18.13 -10.07
N ASP A 142 -8.28 -18.42 -11.27
CA ASP A 142 -8.61 -19.79 -11.71
C ASP A 142 -7.38 -20.70 -11.84
N GLN A 143 -6.17 -20.13 -11.89
CA GLN A 143 -4.90 -20.87 -11.93
C GLN A 143 -4.31 -21.11 -10.54
N LEU A 144 -4.85 -20.46 -9.50
CA LEU A 144 -4.32 -20.61 -8.15
C LEU A 144 -4.70 -21.96 -7.56
N SER A 145 -3.72 -22.55 -6.87
CA SER A 145 -3.94 -23.74 -6.07
C SER A 145 -4.60 -23.37 -4.72
N SER A 146 -5.06 -24.36 -3.99
CA SER A 146 -5.60 -24.14 -2.64
C SER A 146 -4.55 -23.60 -1.66
N ILE A 147 -3.26 -23.87 -1.92
CA ILE A 147 -2.10 -23.45 -1.14
C ILE A 147 -1.09 -22.83 -2.09
N GLU A 148 -0.74 -21.56 -1.81
CA GLU A 148 0.24 -20.81 -2.59
C GLU A 148 1.37 -20.29 -1.70
N ASP A 149 2.58 -20.28 -2.23
CA ASP A 149 3.73 -19.60 -1.62
C ASP A 149 3.56 -18.08 -1.73
N ILE A 150 3.68 -17.38 -0.61
CA ILE A 150 3.52 -15.94 -0.53
C ILE A 150 4.68 -15.23 0.16
N LEU A 151 4.82 -13.94 -0.13
CA LEU A 151 5.66 -13.01 0.61
C LEU A 151 4.79 -11.95 1.29
N MET A 152 5.17 -11.55 2.50
CA MET A 152 4.67 -10.36 3.19
C MET A 152 5.82 -9.43 3.44
N ILE A 153 5.66 -8.14 3.12
CA ILE A 153 6.72 -7.15 3.17
C ILE A 153 6.25 -5.97 4.03
N GLY A 154 7.02 -5.64 5.05
CA GLY A 154 6.63 -4.54 5.94
C GLY A 154 7.60 -4.32 7.08
N TYR A 155 7.10 -3.71 8.16
CA TYR A 155 7.91 -3.21 9.27
C TYR A 155 7.44 -3.81 10.62
N PRO A 156 7.60 -5.13 10.82
CA PRO A 156 7.21 -5.80 12.05
C PRO A 156 7.90 -5.15 13.26
N LYS A 157 7.14 -4.78 14.29
CA LYS A 157 7.62 -4.00 15.47
C LYS A 157 8.37 -2.71 15.09
N GLY A 158 8.13 -2.17 13.89
CA GLY A 158 8.85 -1.01 13.39
C GLY A 158 10.30 -1.29 12.97
N ILE A 159 10.71 -2.56 12.91
CA ILE A 159 12.06 -2.95 12.46
C ILE A 159 12.26 -2.51 11.02
N ILE A 160 13.36 -1.83 10.79
CA ILE A 160 13.76 -1.27 9.51
C ILE A 160 15.28 -1.25 9.43
N ASP A 161 15.83 -1.46 8.25
CA ASP A 161 17.24 -1.13 8.02
C ASP A 161 17.41 0.40 8.12
N GLN A 162 18.17 0.85 9.10
CA GLN A 162 18.31 2.27 9.41
C GLN A 162 19.14 3.05 8.39
N THR A 163 19.89 2.36 7.54
CA THR A 163 20.78 2.97 6.55
C THR A 163 20.12 3.08 5.16
N LYS A 164 19.21 2.17 4.84
CA LYS A 164 18.56 2.09 3.53
C LYS A 164 17.03 2.12 3.60
N LEU A 165 16.44 2.11 4.80
CA LEU A 165 15.00 2.04 5.06
C LEU A 165 14.31 0.79 4.46
N PHE A 166 15.05 -0.28 4.24
CA PHE A 166 14.47 -1.49 3.68
C PHE A 166 13.53 -2.18 4.67
N PRO A 167 12.39 -2.67 4.18
CA PRO A 167 11.45 -3.47 4.94
C PRO A 167 12.00 -4.86 5.24
N ILE A 168 11.30 -5.57 6.10
CA ILE A 168 11.51 -7.00 6.35
C ILE A 168 10.60 -7.80 5.43
N THR A 169 11.18 -8.67 4.62
CA THR A 169 10.46 -9.63 3.79
C THR A 169 10.34 -10.96 4.52
N ARG A 170 9.15 -11.51 4.57
CA ARG A 170 8.87 -12.82 5.16
C ARG A 170 8.16 -13.70 4.16
N LYS A 171 8.45 -15.02 4.20
CA LYS A 171 7.81 -16.02 3.37
C LYS A 171 6.81 -16.82 4.21
N GLY A 172 5.68 -17.20 3.60
CA GLY A 172 4.65 -18.05 4.17
C GLY A 172 3.81 -18.69 3.07
N ILE A 173 2.64 -19.19 3.45
CA ILE A 173 1.67 -19.79 2.53
C ILE A 173 0.27 -19.22 2.75
N THR A 174 -0.61 -19.34 1.75
CA THR A 174 -2.05 -19.19 1.97
C THR A 174 -2.57 -20.38 2.80
N SER A 175 -3.33 -20.10 3.86
CA SER A 175 -3.93 -21.10 4.75
C SER A 175 -5.42 -21.31 4.49
N SER A 176 -5.99 -20.55 3.58
CA SER A 176 -7.29 -20.80 2.96
C SER A 176 -7.18 -20.55 1.46
N PRO A 177 -7.96 -21.28 0.61
CA PRO A 177 -7.95 -21.05 -0.82
C PRO A 177 -8.32 -19.61 -1.14
N TYR A 178 -7.48 -18.92 -1.92
CA TYR A 178 -7.71 -17.50 -2.26
C TYR A 178 -9.01 -17.28 -3.04
N TYR A 179 -9.41 -18.22 -3.87
CA TYR A 179 -10.64 -18.16 -4.67
C TYR A 179 -11.94 -18.34 -3.86
N ILE A 180 -11.84 -18.71 -2.57
CA ILE A 180 -12.97 -18.81 -1.63
C ILE A 180 -12.92 -17.62 -0.67
N ASP A 181 -14.08 -17.03 -0.39
CA ASP A 181 -14.22 -15.97 0.62
C ASP A 181 -14.22 -16.58 2.02
N PHE A 182 -13.29 -16.20 2.86
CA PHE A 182 -13.16 -16.72 4.21
C PHE A 182 -14.29 -16.17 5.10
N ASN A 183 -15.11 -17.06 5.70
CA ASN A 183 -16.27 -16.68 6.51
C ASN A 183 -17.23 -15.71 5.81
N ASN A 184 -17.45 -15.90 4.50
CA ASN A 184 -18.28 -15.04 3.64
C ASN A 184 -17.80 -13.58 3.57
N LYS A 185 -16.55 -13.30 3.98
CA LYS A 185 -15.87 -12.01 3.80
C LYS A 185 -14.88 -12.10 2.67
N LYS A 186 -14.65 -11.01 1.99
CA LYS A 186 -13.64 -10.90 0.91
C LYS A 186 -12.22 -10.91 1.48
N ASP A 187 -11.96 -11.92 2.30
CA ASP A 187 -10.73 -12.16 3.04
C ASP A 187 -10.13 -13.52 2.69
N PHE A 188 -8.86 -13.71 3.07
CA PHE A 188 -8.18 -15.00 3.04
C PHE A 188 -7.20 -15.12 4.21
N LEU A 189 -6.89 -16.35 4.59
CA LEU A 189 -5.93 -16.63 5.65
C LEU A 189 -4.54 -16.92 5.10
N THR A 190 -3.54 -16.59 5.90
CA THR A 190 -2.13 -16.92 5.63
C THR A 190 -1.48 -17.50 6.89
N ASP A 191 -0.60 -18.49 6.69
CA ASP A 191 0.36 -18.93 7.71
C ASP A 191 1.67 -18.18 7.44
N ILE A 192 1.75 -17.02 8.07
CA ILE A 192 2.93 -16.18 8.10
C ILE A 192 2.95 -15.43 9.42
N PHE A 193 4.07 -15.51 10.13
CA PHE A 193 4.17 -14.88 11.44
C PHE A 193 3.94 -13.37 11.36
N ALA A 194 2.78 -12.92 11.83
CA ALA A 194 2.39 -11.52 11.85
C ALA A 194 2.39 -10.98 13.27
N ILE A 195 3.06 -9.85 13.47
CA ILE A 195 3.17 -9.15 14.76
C ILE A 195 2.87 -7.67 14.55
N GLY A 196 2.66 -6.94 15.63
CA GLY A 196 2.42 -5.48 15.57
C GLY A 196 3.39 -4.79 14.62
N GLY A 197 2.90 -3.86 13.81
CA GLY A 197 3.64 -3.22 12.72
C GLY A 197 3.50 -3.92 11.36
N SER A 198 2.97 -5.15 11.30
CA SER A 198 2.69 -5.85 10.03
C SER A 198 1.38 -5.39 9.37
N SER A 199 0.47 -4.77 10.11
CA SER A 199 -0.77 -4.21 9.55
C SER A 199 -0.49 -3.26 8.41
N GLY A 200 -1.22 -3.41 7.29
CA GLY A 200 -1.02 -2.65 6.05
C GLY A 200 0.04 -3.25 5.12
N SER A 201 0.70 -4.35 5.49
CA SER A 201 1.68 -5.02 4.63
C SER A 201 1.02 -5.62 3.38
N PRO A 202 1.61 -5.45 2.19
CA PRO A 202 1.19 -6.18 1.01
C PRO A 202 1.50 -7.67 1.15
N VAL A 203 0.57 -8.51 0.73
CA VAL A 203 0.72 -9.96 0.60
C VAL A 203 0.80 -10.30 -0.88
N ILE A 204 1.92 -10.91 -1.28
CA ILE A 204 2.31 -11.05 -2.67
C ILE A 204 2.48 -12.53 -3.01
N LEU A 205 1.89 -12.95 -4.12
CA LEU A 205 2.23 -14.18 -4.81
C LEU A 205 3.44 -13.91 -5.70
N TYR A 206 4.61 -14.45 -5.34
CA TYR A 206 5.85 -14.01 -5.98
C TYR A 206 6.21 -14.77 -7.25
N LYS A 207 5.75 -16.00 -7.42
CA LYS A 207 6.04 -16.79 -8.62
C LYS A 207 4.84 -17.67 -8.98
N LEU A 208 4.13 -17.30 -10.02
CA LEU A 208 3.19 -18.16 -10.71
C LEU A 208 3.71 -18.40 -12.13
N ASN A 209 4.12 -19.63 -12.46
CA ASN A 209 4.51 -20.04 -13.82
C ASN A 209 5.51 -19.09 -14.51
N ASN A 210 6.53 -18.58 -13.80
CA ASN A 210 7.48 -17.57 -14.28
C ASN A 210 6.85 -16.21 -14.65
N SER A 211 5.63 -15.97 -14.23
CA SER A 211 4.93 -14.68 -14.39
C SER A 211 5.27 -13.70 -13.26
N TYR A 212 4.73 -12.51 -13.36
CA TYR A 212 4.96 -11.38 -12.47
C TYR A 212 4.42 -11.61 -11.05
N PRO A 213 4.93 -10.86 -10.06
CA PRO A 213 4.33 -10.88 -8.74
C PRO A 213 2.90 -10.36 -8.79
N TYR A 214 1.96 -11.08 -8.16
CA TYR A 214 0.59 -10.61 -7.99
C TYR A 214 0.37 -10.14 -6.56
N LEU A 215 -0.25 -8.98 -6.41
CA LEU A 215 -0.71 -8.48 -5.13
C LEU A 215 -2.01 -9.20 -4.74
N LEU A 216 -1.91 -10.18 -3.83
CA LEU A 216 -3.08 -10.92 -3.35
C LEU A 216 -3.92 -10.11 -2.37
N GLY A 217 -3.28 -9.32 -1.50
CA GLY A 217 -4.05 -8.59 -0.50
C GLY A 217 -3.24 -7.70 0.42
N VAL A 218 -3.94 -7.25 1.46
CA VAL A 218 -3.43 -6.37 2.52
C VAL A 218 -3.62 -7.05 3.87
N HIS A 219 -2.53 -7.28 4.59
CA HIS A 219 -2.60 -7.84 5.94
C HIS A 219 -3.22 -6.82 6.91
N TYR A 220 -4.20 -7.24 7.74
CA TYR A 220 -4.83 -6.31 8.69
C TYR A 220 -4.91 -6.84 10.12
N ALA A 221 -4.92 -8.16 10.35
CA ALA A 221 -5.03 -8.72 11.69
C ALA A 221 -4.34 -10.08 11.80
N GLY A 222 -3.94 -10.44 13.00
CA GLY A 222 -3.58 -11.80 13.37
C GLY A 222 -4.73 -12.48 14.10
N LEU A 223 -4.95 -13.78 13.85
CA LEU A 223 -5.78 -14.61 14.69
C LEU A 223 -4.89 -15.19 15.78
N ASP A 224 -4.94 -14.60 16.97
CA ASP A 224 -4.11 -15.02 18.12
C ASP A 224 -4.90 -15.91 19.10
N GLU A 225 -5.99 -16.50 18.64
CA GLU A 225 -6.73 -17.47 19.44
C GLU A 225 -5.85 -18.71 19.65
N ASN A 226 -5.39 -18.91 20.87
CA ASN A 226 -4.56 -20.06 21.27
C ASN A 226 -3.16 -20.14 20.63
N LYS A 227 -2.53 -19.00 20.28
CA LYS A 227 -1.18 -18.94 19.68
C LYS A 227 -1.08 -19.54 18.27
N ILE A 228 -2.18 -19.57 17.53
CA ILE A 228 -2.17 -19.91 16.13
C ILE A 228 -1.79 -18.63 15.35
N ASN A 229 -0.58 -18.58 14.80
CA ASN A 229 -0.06 -17.42 14.07
C ASN A 229 -0.67 -17.30 12.65
N LEU A 230 -1.99 -17.25 12.53
CA LEU A 230 -2.65 -17.04 11.25
C LEU A 230 -2.89 -15.55 11.00
N GLY A 231 -2.61 -15.10 9.78
CA GLY A 231 -2.88 -13.75 9.32
C GLY A 231 -4.21 -13.65 8.59
N LEU A 232 -5.00 -12.62 8.90
CA LEU A 232 -6.18 -12.21 8.15
C LEU A 232 -5.78 -11.14 7.14
N ASN A 233 -6.21 -11.31 5.89
CA ASN A 233 -5.83 -10.43 4.80
C ASN A 233 -7.07 -10.09 3.95
N LEU A 234 -7.25 -8.80 3.68
CA LEU A 234 -8.22 -8.31 2.70
C LEU A 234 -7.75 -8.68 1.30
N LYS A 235 -8.64 -9.17 0.43
CA LYS A 235 -8.32 -9.39 -0.99
C LYS A 235 -8.03 -8.06 -1.69
N SER A 236 -7.05 -8.06 -2.58
CA SER A 236 -6.48 -6.84 -3.18
C SER A 236 -7.46 -6.00 -4.01
N PHE A 237 -8.53 -6.58 -4.56
CA PHE A 237 -9.54 -5.81 -5.30
C PHE A 237 -10.27 -4.77 -4.43
N ARG A 238 -10.27 -4.92 -3.07
CA ARG A 238 -10.76 -3.89 -2.14
C ARG A 238 -10.04 -2.56 -2.30
N ILE A 239 -8.79 -2.59 -2.76
CA ILE A 239 -8.03 -1.38 -3.10
C ILE A 239 -8.71 -0.63 -4.24
N ILE A 240 -9.11 -1.36 -5.29
CA ILE A 240 -9.79 -0.77 -6.45
C ILE A 240 -11.12 -0.16 -6.03
N GLU A 241 -11.92 -0.86 -5.22
CA GLU A 241 -13.18 -0.34 -4.68
C GLU A 241 -12.99 0.99 -3.93
N THR A 242 -11.87 1.13 -3.18
CA THR A 242 -11.54 2.38 -2.48
C THR A 242 -11.30 3.53 -3.46
N TYR A 243 -10.48 3.31 -4.48
CA TYR A 243 -10.20 4.34 -5.49
C TYR A 243 -11.43 4.71 -6.33
N GLU A 244 -12.20 3.72 -6.76
CA GLU A 244 -13.43 3.95 -7.53
C GLU A 244 -14.47 4.73 -6.71
N SER A 245 -14.61 4.42 -5.42
CA SER A 245 -15.48 5.18 -4.52
C SER A 245 -15.01 6.63 -4.38
N PHE A 246 -13.70 6.86 -4.23
CA PHE A 246 -13.15 8.22 -4.20
C PHE A 246 -13.47 8.99 -5.47
N ILE A 247 -13.22 8.40 -6.64
CA ILE A 247 -13.49 9.02 -7.94
C ILE A 247 -14.96 9.34 -8.09
N ASN A 248 -15.85 8.40 -7.75
CA ASN A 248 -17.28 8.59 -7.84
C ASN A 248 -17.77 9.75 -6.96
N LEU A 249 -17.24 9.88 -5.74
CA LEU A 249 -17.56 11.01 -4.86
C LEU A 249 -17.09 12.35 -5.46
N LYS A 250 -15.90 12.37 -6.05
CA LYS A 250 -15.37 13.59 -6.71
C LYS A 250 -16.15 13.97 -7.96
N LEU A 251 -16.62 12.99 -8.72
CA LEU A 251 -17.46 13.23 -9.91
C LEU A 251 -18.85 13.78 -9.56
N GLN A 252 -19.36 13.51 -8.36
CA GLN A 252 -20.64 14.01 -7.87
C GLN A 252 -20.56 15.46 -7.38
N ASP A 253 -19.39 15.97 -7.01
CA ASP A 253 -19.16 17.35 -6.59
C ASP A 253 -18.91 18.24 -7.83
N PRO A 254 -19.81 19.18 -8.19
CA PRO A 254 -19.64 20.04 -9.36
C PRO A 254 -18.36 20.86 -9.34
N ASN A 255 -17.90 21.28 -8.13
CA ASN A 255 -16.68 22.08 -7.98
C ASN A 255 -15.40 21.26 -8.15
N GLN A 256 -15.49 19.94 -8.01
CA GLN A 256 -14.35 19.02 -8.12
C GLN A 256 -14.29 18.30 -9.47
N ARG A 257 -15.38 18.36 -10.23
CA ARG A 257 -15.48 17.77 -11.56
C ARG A 257 -14.50 18.41 -12.53
N GLU A 258 -14.35 19.72 -12.46
CA GLU A 258 -13.40 20.50 -13.27
C GLU A 258 -11.94 20.07 -12.98
N TYR A 259 -11.58 19.85 -11.72
CA TYR A 259 -10.26 19.34 -11.31
C TYR A 259 -9.98 17.93 -11.88
N LEU A 260 -10.97 17.04 -11.88
CA LEU A 260 -10.83 15.70 -12.48
C LEU A 260 -10.73 15.78 -14.02
N ASP A 261 -11.44 16.72 -14.63
CA ASP A 261 -11.36 16.94 -16.09
C ASP A 261 -10.04 17.58 -16.51
N GLU A 262 -9.38 18.36 -15.66
CA GLU A 262 -8.00 18.82 -15.85
C GLU A 262 -7.00 17.67 -15.71
N LEU A 263 -7.18 16.77 -14.72
CA LEU A 263 -6.36 15.57 -14.58
C LEU A 263 -6.49 14.61 -15.78
N LYS A 264 -7.62 14.62 -16.49
CA LYS A 264 -7.79 13.85 -17.75
C LYS A 264 -7.01 14.44 -18.91
N LYS A 265 -6.72 15.73 -18.88
CA LYS A 265 -6.07 16.48 -19.99
C LYS A 265 -4.56 16.62 -19.81
N SER A 266 -4.04 16.47 -18.59
CA SER A 266 -2.62 16.58 -18.25
C SER A 266 -1.86 15.28 -18.51
#